data_ceef32473a5cac5ce375cb5172fe1f4a
#
_entry.id   ceef32473a5cac5ce375cb5172fe1f4a
#
_cell.length_a   1.000
_cell.length_b   1.000
_cell.length_c   1.000
_cell.angle_alpha   90.00
_cell.angle_beta   90.00
_cell.angle_gamma   90.00
#
_symmetry.space_group_name_H-M   'P 1'
#
loop_
_entity.id
_entity.type
_entity.pdbx_description
1 polymer ?
#
loop_
_entity_poly.entity_id
_entity_poly.type
_entity_poly.pdbx_seq_one_letter_code
_entity_poly.pdbx_strand_id
1 'polypeptide(L)'
;HALGLQPVRQGEKDVLTLTSPAKLSLEYGGKLYENLFVFALQPDAQRPDPAAPGVRYFGPGEHHPGEIRLSSDETLYLDAGATVYGRVCARDAEHITVAGHGILHGGEENHDTDRKYHMFFEDCRDVTVRDVLLCDSPAWSFVTMRCRGVTAEGLRQVSYNWNSDGFDICGREDVTIDGAFIRNFDDNISLKSFGGHCRNITMKNSVLWCDCAHNMLVGPEADREQGTVFENILFENIDVLESREYCETYMGVMAIMCADRARIRNVCWRNIRVERLSHGKLVQIRYVTAYAKELGRSVEDIRFERITAELPERPVITIAGADAGRTVQRVTFDGLYRGINKVSGVFNPTDLNV
;
A
#
# COMPACT_ATOMS: atom_id res chain seq x y z
N HIS A 1 11.50 -9.01 -16.38
CA HIS A 1 10.26 -9.00 -15.60
C HIS A 1 10.01 -10.34 -14.92
N ALA A 2 9.47 -10.34 -13.72
CA ALA A 2 9.24 -11.56 -12.94
C ALA A 2 8.36 -12.60 -13.66
N LEU A 3 7.43 -12.15 -14.52
CA LEU A 3 6.54 -13.03 -15.26
C LEU A 3 7.12 -13.56 -16.58
N GLY A 4 8.29 -13.09 -17.03
CA GLY A 4 8.92 -13.53 -18.29
C GLY A 4 8.07 -13.32 -19.55
N LEU A 5 7.06 -12.46 -19.49
CA LEU A 5 6.15 -12.21 -20.60
C LEU A 5 6.84 -11.42 -21.71
N GLN A 6 6.70 -11.87 -22.94
CA GLN A 6 7.21 -11.20 -24.13
C GLN A 6 6.09 -11.01 -25.14
N PRO A 7 5.81 -9.78 -25.60
CA PRO A 7 4.87 -9.57 -26.68
C PRO A 7 5.43 -10.10 -28.01
N VAL A 8 4.56 -10.64 -28.82
CA VAL A 8 4.90 -11.13 -30.17
C VAL A 8 4.27 -10.19 -31.21
N ARG A 9 5.11 -9.63 -32.08
CA ARG A 9 4.63 -8.76 -33.15
C ARG A 9 3.90 -9.56 -34.21
N GLN A 10 2.63 -9.23 -34.49
CA GLN A 10 1.80 -9.82 -35.53
C GLN A 10 1.21 -8.70 -36.41
N GLY A 11 1.88 -8.42 -37.52
CA GLY A 11 1.54 -7.28 -38.35
C GLY A 11 1.70 -5.94 -37.61
N GLU A 12 0.62 -5.18 -37.50
CA GLU A 12 0.61 -3.89 -36.77
C GLU A 12 0.28 -4.05 -35.27
N LYS A 13 0.03 -5.26 -34.77
CA LYS A 13 -0.37 -5.53 -33.41
C LYS A 13 0.76 -6.19 -32.62
N ASP A 14 0.89 -5.83 -31.36
CA ASP A 14 1.67 -6.57 -30.38
C ASP A 14 0.72 -7.46 -29.58
N VAL A 15 0.96 -8.77 -29.61
CA VAL A 15 0.12 -9.78 -28.96
C VAL A 15 0.82 -10.30 -27.73
N LEU A 16 0.16 -10.18 -26.57
CA LEU A 16 0.60 -10.73 -25.30
C LEU A 16 -0.33 -11.87 -24.91
N THR A 17 0.22 -13.06 -24.69
CA THR A 17 -0.55 -14.21 -24.23
C THR A 17 -0.38 -14.40 -22.74
N LEU A 18 -1.49 -14.40 -22.00
CA LEU A 18 -1.53 -14.70 -20.56
C LEU A 18 -2.06 -16.12 -20.35
N THR A 19 -1.34 -16.91 -19.58
CA THR A 19 -1.73 -18.30 -19.22
C THR A 19 -2.30 -18.41 -17.80
N SER A 20 -2.27 -17.31 -17.06
CA SER A 20 -2.79 -17.18 -15.69
C SER A 20 -3.23 -15.74 -15.43
N PRO A 21 -4.02 -15.50 -14.38
CA PRO A 21 -4.34 -14.15 -13.95
C PRO A 21 -3.09 -13.29 -13.75
N ALA A 22 -3.17 -12.03 -14.15
CA ALA A 22 -2.05 -11.11 -14.05
C ALA A 22 -2.52 -9.66 -13.90
N LYS A 23 -1.72 -8.86 -13.22
CA LYS A 23 -1.89 -7.42 -13.09
C LYS A 23 -0.64 -6.77 -13.67
N LEU A 24 -0.79 -6.08 -14.79
CA LEU A 24 0.32 -5.62 -15.62
C LEU A 24 0.23 -4.12 -15.88
N SER A 25 1.41 -3.50 -16.01
CA SER A 25 1.59 -2.21 -16.67
C SER A 25 2.28 -2.46 -18.01
N LEU A 26 1.66 -2.05 -19.11
CA LEU A 26 2.22 -2.10 -20.45
C LEU A 26 2.69 -0.70 -20.85
N GLU A 27 4.00 -0.56 -21.03
CA GLU A 27 4.63 0.69 -21.41
C GLU A 27 4.99 0.65 -22.90
N TYR A 28 4.61 1.68 -23.64
CA TYR A 28 4.99 1.83 -25.04
C TYR A 28 6.19 2.77 -25.16
N GLY A 29 7.26 2.28 -25.81
CA GLY A 29 8.47 3.09 -26.05
C GLY A 29 9.19 3.56 -24.80
N GLY A 30 9.02 2.89 -23.66
CA GLY A 30 9.64 3.25 -22.37
C GLY A 30 9.03 4.50 -21.71
N LYS A 31 7.84 4.91 -22.13
CA LYS A 31 7.14 6.06 -21.55
C LYS A 31 6.35 5.64 -20.32
N LEU A 32 6.75 6.12 -19.16
CA LEU A 32 6.18 5.78 -17.87
C LEU A 32 4.74 6.24 -17.63
N TYR A 33 4.33 7.32 -18.29
CA TYR A 33 3.02 7.95 -18.08
C TYR A 33 2.03 7.71 -19.22
N GLU A 34 2.46 7.02 -20.28
CA GLU A 34 1.62 6.57 -21.39
C GLU A 34 1.50 5.04 -21.35
N ASN A 35 1.10 4.50 -20.21
CA ASN A 35 0.98 3.08 -19.99
C ASN A 35 -0.49 2.62 -19.92
N LEU A 36 -0.70 1.35 -20.26
CA LEU A 36 -1.97 0.67 -20.14
C LEU A 36 -1.90 -0.33 -18.99
N PHE A 37 -2.80 -0.22 -18.02
CA PHE A 37 -2.97 -1.24 -16.99
C PHE A 37 -3.88 -2.35 -17.50
N VAL A 38 -3.41 -3.59 -17.40
CA VAL A 38 -4.18 -4.77 -17.78
C VAL A 38 -4.36 -5.65 -16.54
N PHE A 39 -5.62 -5.87 -16.17
CA PHE A 39 -6.00 -6.72 -15.06
C PHE A 39 -6.77 -7.94 -15.58
N ALA A 40 -6.08 -9.04 -15.79
CA ALA A 40 -6.67 -10.31 -16.12
C ALA A 40 -7.01 -11.06 -14.83
N LEU A 41 -8.29 -11.19 -14.54
CA LEU A 41 -8.81 -11.78 -13.32
C LEU A 41 -9.47 -13.13 -13.58
N GLN A 42 -9.57 -13.96 -12.53
CA GLN A 42 -10.45 -15.13 -12.57
C GLN A 42 -11.92 -14.69 -12.48
N PRO A 43 -12.85 -15.46 -13.06
CA PRO A 43 -14.28 -15.27 -12.77
C PRO A 43 -14.55 -15.31 -11.26
N ASP A 44 -15.42 -14.44 -10.77
CA ASP A 44 -15.75 -14.40 -9.34
C ASP A 44 -16.67 -15.58 -8.97
N ALA A 45 -16.07 -16.59 -8.32
CA ALA A 45 -16.79 -17.77 -7.82
C ALA A 45 -17.64 -17.47 -6.56
N GLN A 46 -17.45 -16.29 -5.93
CA GLN A 46 -18.14 -15.88 -4.72
C GLN A 46 -19.15 -14.75 -4.97
N ARG A 47 -19.59 -14.58 -6.22
CA ARG A 47 -20.63 -13.60 -6.58
C ARG A 47 -21.91 -13.90 -5.78
N PRO A 48 -22.43 -12.95 -4.97
CA PRO A 48 -23.64 -13.18 -4.21
C PRO A 48 -24.89 -13.17 -5.10
N ASP A 49 -25.98 -13.75 -4.58
CA ASP A 49 -27.29 -13.51 -5.14
C ASP A 49 -27.68 -12.04 -4.95
N PRO A 50 -27.95 -11.28 -6.01
CA PRO A 50 -28.34 -9.87 -5.92
C PRO A 50 -29.60 -9.62 -5.06
N ALA A 51 -30.46 -10.61 -4.90
CA ALA A 51 -31.69 -10.53 -4.11
C ALA A 51 -31.50 -10.98 -2.64
N ALA A 52 -30.33 -11.45 -2.26
CA ALA A 52 -30.09 -11.91 -0.90
C ALA A 52 -30.19 -10.77 0.12
N PRO A 53 -30.76 -11.02 1.32
CA PRO A 53 -30.78 -10.02 2.37
C PRO A 53 -29.38 -9.50 2.72
N GLY A 54 -29.26 -8.19 2.96
CA GLY A 54 -27.97 -7.53 3.29
C GLY A 54 -27.05 -7.31 2.09
N VAL A 55 -27.45 -7.69 0.87
CA VAL A 55 -26.66 -7.44 -0.34
C VAL A 55 -27.12 -6.15 -1.02
N ARG A 56 -26.15 -5.23 -1.19
CA ARG A 56 -26.28 -4.05 -2.06
C ARG A 56 -25.53 -4.31 -3.35
N TYR A 57 -26.26 -4.50 -4.43
CA TYR A 57 -25.70 -4.96 -5.69
C TYR A 57 -25.77 -3.86 -6.76
N PHE A 58 -24.62 -3.59 -7.38
CA PHE A 58 -24.51 -2.74 -8.56
C PHE A 58 -24.14 -3.60 -9.77
N GLY A 59 -25.06 -3.75 -10.72
CA GLY A 59 -24.84 -4.45 -11.99
C GLY A 59 -24.07 -3.59 -12.99
N PRO A 60 -23.79 -4.14 -14.21
CA PRO A 60 -23.10 -3.41 -15.26
C PRO A 60 -23.76 -2.07 -15.59
N GLY A 61 -22.96 -1.02 -15.81
CA GLY A 61 -23.42 0.34 -16.10
C GLY A 61 -22.87 1.36 -15.13
N GLU A 62 -23.29 2.62 -15.29
CA GLU A 62 -22.88 3.74 -14.44
C GLU A 62 -23.91 3.95 -13.32
N HIS A 63 -23.42 4.18 -12.11
CA HIS A 63 -24.23 4.39 -10.91
C HIS A 63 -23.67 5.57 -10.11
N HIS A 64 -24.54 6.44 -9.60
CA HIS A 64 -24.17 7.66 -8.88
C HIS A 64 -24.80 7.73 -7.49
N PRO A 65 -24.51 6.78 -6.59
CA PRO A 65 -25.08 6.77 -5.25
C PRO A 65 -24.46 7.82 -4.31
N GLY A 66 -23.29 8.38 -4.67
CA GLY A 66 -22.51 9.21 -3.77
C GLY A 66 -21.94 8.41 -2.60
N GLU A 67 -22.28 8.76 -1.35
CA GLU A 67 -21.82 8.04 -0.18
C GLU A 67 -22.64 6.79 0.11
N ILE A 68 -21.98 5.63 0.10
CA ILE A 68 -22.54 4.33 0.46
C ILE A 68 -22.12 4.00 1.89
N ARG A 69 -23.06 4.04 2.83
CA ARG A 69 -22.84 3.66 4.23
C ARG A 69 -23.21 2.20 4.42
N LEU A 70 -22.29 1.41 4.97
CA LEU A 70 -22.50 0.00 5.29
C LEU A 70 -22.69 -0.18 6.80
N SER A 71 -23.61 -1.06 7.14
CA SER A 71 -23.88 -1.54 8.49
C SER A 71 -23.34 -2.95 8.67
N SER A 72 -23.41 -3.47 9.89
CA SER A 72 -23.00 -4.86 10.17
C SER A 72 -23.76 -5.86 9.31
N ASP A 73 -23.08 -6.93 8.90
CA ASP A 73 -23.59 -8.04 8.09
C ASP A 73 -24.00 -7.61 6.66
N GLU A 74 -23.57 -6.45 6.19
CA GLU A 74 -23.86 -6.01 4.81
C GLU A 74 -22.74 -6.37 3.82
N THR A 75 -23.16 -6.76 2.61
CA THR A 75 -22.28 -6.95 1.45
C THR A 75 -22.60 -5.91 0.40
N LEU A 76 -21.58 -5.13 0.00
CA LEU A 76 -21.61 -4.31 -1.21
C LEU A 76 -20.95 -5.08 -2.33
N TYR A 77 -21.65 -5.30 -3.43
CA TYR A 77 -21.10 -5.98 -4.58
C TYR A 77 -21.16 -5.12 -5.84
N LEU A 78 -19.98 -4.91 -6.44
CA LEU A 78 -19.83 -4.19 -7.70
C LEU A 78 -19.52 -5.20 -8.79
N ASP A 79 -20.50 -5.52 -9.63
CA ASP A 79 -20.33 -6.54 -10.68
C ASP A 79 -19.37 -6.08 -11.78
N ALA A 80 -18.87 -7.03 -12.54
CA ALA A 80 -18.05 -6.73 -13.71
C ALA A 80 -18.80 -5.80 -14.68
N GLY A 81 -18.16 -4.69 -15.07
CA GLY A 81 -18.77 -3.66 -15.90
C GLY A 81 -19.59 -2.61 -15.14
N ALA A 82 -19.70 -2.70 -13.81
CA ALA A 82 -20.24 -1.61 -12.99
C ALA A 82 -19.17 -0.52 -12.78
N THR A 83 -19.56 0.73 -12.97
CA THR A 83 -18.80 1.91 -12.53
C THR A 83 -19.68 2.68 -11.53
N VAL A 84 -19.25 2.70 -10.29
CA VAL A 84 -19.98 3.31 -9.18
C VAL A 84 -19.27 4.58 -8.75
N TYR A 85 -19.86 5.73 -9.03
CA TYR A 85 -19.32 7.03 -8.65
C TYR A 85 -19.73 7.35 -7.22
N GLY A 86 -18.72 7.48 -6.36
CA GLY A 86 -18.93 7.77 -4.95
C GLY A 86 -17.88 7.15 -4.05
N ARG A 87 -18.25 6.96 -2.79
CA ARG A 87 -17.37 6.44 -1.73
C ARG A 87 -18.08 5.46 -0.81
N VAL A 88 -17.31 4.61 -0.15
CA VAL A 88 -17.81 3.63 0.81
C VAL A 88 -17.36 4.00 2.22
N CYS A 89 -18.25 3.94 3.20
CA CYS A 89 -17.88 4.10 4.60
C CYS A 89 -18.66 3.16 5.51
N ALA A 90 -18.02 2.75 6.60
CA ALA A 90 -18.66 2.05 7.71
C ALA A 90 -18.04 2.51 9.04
N ARG A 91 -18.85 2.55 10.09
CA ARG A 91 -18.42 2.89 11.44
C ARG A 91 -19.11 1.99 12.45
N ASP A 92 -18.38 1.59 13.50
CA ASP A 92 -18.90 0.76 14.59
C ASP A 92 -19.66 -0.48 14.08
N ALA A 93 -19.13 -1.14 13.04
CA ALA A 93 -19.81 -2.23 12.34
C ALA A 93 -18.89 -3.46 12.19
N GLU A 94 -19.51 -4.63 11.98
CA GLU A 94 -18.79 -5.89 11.85
C GLU A 94 -19.32 -6.77 10.71
N HIS A 95 -18.50 -7.73 10.25
CA HIS A 95 -18.81 -8.66 9.15
C HIS A 95 -19.20 -7.94 7.85
N ILE A 96 -18.41 -6.94 7.46
CA ILE A 96 -18.65 -6.17 6.24
C ILE A 96 -17.90 -6.81 5.08
N THR A 97 -18.56 -6.91 3.94
CA THR A 97 -17.92 -7.32 2.68
C THR A 97 -18.11 -6.26 1.60
N VAL A 98 -17.02 -5.87 0.93
CA VAL A 98 -17.06 -5.10 -0.32
C VAL A 98 -16.35 -5.91 -1.38
N ALA A 99 -17.04 -6.33 -2.45
CA ALA A 99 -16.46 -7.27 -3.39
C ALA A 99 -16.90 -7.02 -4.84
N GLY A 100 -16.26 -7.71 -5.77
CA GLY A 100 -16.62 -7.74 -7.18
C GLY A 100 -15.57 -7.14 -8.11
N HIS A 101 -15.76 -7.27 -9.40
CA HIS A 101 -14.82 -6.82 -10.42
C HIS A 101 -15.14 -5.43 -10.98
N GLY A 102 -16.11 -4.73 -10.39
CA GLY A 102 -16.49 -3.36 -10.75
C GLY A 102 -15.47 -2.31 -10.29
N ILE A 103 -15.79 -1.07 -10.61
CA ILE A 103 -15.01 0.12 -10.32
C ILE A 103 -15.76 0.97 -9.29
N LEU A 104 -15.10 1.33 -8.21
CA LEU A 104 -15.50 2.44 -7.34
C LEU A 104 -14.68 3.65 -7.79
N HIS A 105 -15.34 4.71 -8.25
CA HIS A 105 -14.74 5.85 -8.91
C HIS A 105 -14.95 7.14 -8.10
N GLY A 106 -13.88 7.78 -7.66
CA GLY A 106 -13.92 8.99 -6.84
C GLY A 106 -13.98 10.30 -7.61
N GLY A 107 -13.99 10.28 -8.95
CA GLY A 107 -13.81 11.47 -9.78
C GLY A 107 -14.95 12.50 -9.77
N GLU A 108 -16.07 12.24 -9.10
CA GLU A 108 -17.12 13.24 -8.86
C GLU A 108 -16.96 14.01 -7.54
N GLU A 109 -16.09 13.54 -6.65
CA GLU A 109 -15.79 14.22 -5.39
C GLU A 109 -14.79 15.36 -5.62
N ASN A 110 -15.00 16.49 -4.97
CA ASN A 110 -14.08 17.61 -5.08
C ASN A 110 -12.84 17.36 -4.22
N HIS A 111 -11.74 17.07 -4.87
CA HIS A 111 -10.44 16.82 -4.28
C HIS A 111 -9.90 18.00 -3.44
N ASP A 112 -10.14 19.24 -3.86
CA ASP A 112 -9.55 20.43 -3.22
C ASP A 112 -10.32 20.89 -1.97
N THR A 113 -11.63 20.68 -1.92
CA THR A 113 -12.48 21.24 -0.87
C THR A 113 -12.95 20.22 0.16
N ASP A 114 -12.99 18.95 -0.20
CA ASP A 114 -13.66 17.94 0.61
C ASP A 114 -12.86 16.63 0.60
N ARG A 115 -11.71 16.65 1.29
CA ARG A 115 -10.79 15.48 1.39
C ARG A 115 -11.48 14.30 2.05
N LYS A 116 -12.39 13.66 1.33
CA LYS A 116 -13.10 12.47 1.78
C LYS A 116 -12.33 11.23 1.38
N TYR A 117 -12.12 10.33 2.33
CA TYR A 117 -11.54 9.03 2.05
C TYR A 117 -12.44 8.23 1.10
N HIS A 118 -11.85 7.52 0.15
CA HIS A 118 -12.62 6.83 -0.87
C HIS A 118 -13.30 5.57 -0.31
N MET A 119 -12.57 4.77 0.46
CA MET A 119 -13.10 3.64 1.22
C MET A 119 -12.63 3.78 2.68
N PHE A 120 -13.57 3.89 3.62
CA PHE A 120 -13.28 4.24 5.00
C PHE A 120 -13.99 3.35 6.00
N PHE A 121 -13.22 2.66 6.83
CA PHE A 121 -13.70 1.83 7.92
C PHE A 121 -13.17 2.36 9.24
N GLU A 122 -14.05 2.67 10.19
CA GLU A 122 -13.69 3.17 11.50
C GLU A 122 -14.35 2.35 12.61
N ASP A 123 -13.55 1.91 13.59
CA ASP A 123 -13.98 1.06 14.70
C ASP A 123 -14.73 -0.22 14.25
N CYS A 124 -14.33 -0.75 13.08
CA CYS A 124 -14.95 -1.93 12.48
C CYS A 124 -14.18 -3.22 12.80
N ARG A 125 -14.90 -4.37 12.66
CA ARG A 125 -14.32 -5.71 12.82
C ARG A 125 -14.72 -6.60 11.65
N ASP A 126 -13.84 -7.54 11.29
CA ASP A 126 -14.08 -8.54 10.27
C ASP A 126 -14.55 -7.93 8.95
N VAL A 127 -13.69 -7.05 8.41
CA VAL A 127 -13.90 -6.36 7.14
C VAL A 127 -13.18 -7.11 6.03
N THR A 128 -13.90 -7.51 5.00
CA THR A 128 -13.35 -8.13 3.78
C THR A 128 -13.56 -7.24 2.58
N VAL A 129 -12.49 -6.90 1.86
CA VAL A 129 -12.57 -6.20 0.58
C VAL A 129 -11.87 -7.02 -0.48
N ARG A 130 -12.58 -7.34 -1.60
CA ARG A 130 -12.07 -8.29 -2.59
C ARG A 130 -12.29 -7.81 -4.02
N ASP A 131 -11.20 -7.80 -4.80
CA ASP A 131 -11.19 -7.65 -6.26
C ASP A 131 -11.73 -6.32 -6.84
N VAL A 132 -12.11 -5.35 -6.03
CA VAL A 132 -12.60 -4.04 -6.50
C VAL A 132 -11.46 -3.20 -7.08
N LEU A 133 -11.75 -2.39 -8.11
CA LEU A 133 -10.85 -1.34 -8.58
C LEU A 133 -11.27 0.01 -7.99
N LEU A 134 -10.39 0.63 -7.21
CA LEU A 134 -10.52 2.02 -6.79
C LEU A 134 -9.84 2.91 -7.84
N CYS A 135 -10.58 3.86 -8.39
CA CYS A 135 -10.10 4.76 -9.43
C CYS A 135 -10.32 6.21 -9.02
N ASP A 136 -9.32 7.07 -9.29
CA ASP A 136 -9.36 8.50 -9.02
C ASP A 136 -9.83 8.85 -7.60
N SER A 137 -9.17 8.25 -6.62
CA SER A 137 -9.48 8.50 -5.21
C SER A 137 -9.36 9.98 -4.85
N PRO A 138 -10.37 10.58 -4.20
CA PRO A 138 -10.36 12.02 -3.91
C PRO A 138 -9.36 12.40 -2.81
N ALA A 139 -8.98 11.46 -1.97
CA ALA A 139 -7.95 11.54 -0.94
C ALA A 139 -7.42 10.11 -0.68
N TRP A 140 -7.09 9.73 0.54
CA TRP A 140 -6.68 8.38 0.90
C TRP A 140 -7.66 7.33 0.38
N SER A 141 -7.13 6.32 -0.33
CA SER A 141 -7.97 5.40 -1.09
C SER A 141 -8.64 4.35 -0.23
N PHE A 142 -7.87 3.68 0.63
CA PHE A 142 -8.37 2.65 1.54
C PHE A 142 -7.89 2.94 2.96
N VAL A 143 -8.79 3.27 3.83
CA VAL A 143 -8.47 3.70 5.19
C VAL A 143 -9.14 2.79 6.21
N THR A 144 -8.33 2.25 7.11
CA THR A 144 -8.84 1.61 8.33
C THR A 144 -8.42 2.41 9.54
N MET A 145 -9.36 2.80 10.37
CA MET A 145 -9.10 3.53 11.60
C MET A 145 -9.62 2.73 12.78
N ARG A 146 -8.69 2.27 13.64
CA ARG A 146 -9.00 1.45 14.81
C ARG A 146 -9.80 0.16 14.49
N CYS A 147 -9.54 -0.45 13.34
CA CYS A 147 -10.19 -1.70 12.91
C CYS A 147 -9.40 -2.95 13.32
N ARG A 148 -10.09 -4.10 13.39
CA ARG A 148 -9.50 -5.42 13.65
C ARG A 148 -10.04 -6.45 12.67
N GLY A 149 -9.18 -7.38 12.22
CA GLY A 149 -9.60 -8.44 11.31
C GLY A 149 -9.96 -7.89 9.93
N VAL A 150 -9.04 -7.13 9.31
CA VAL A 150 -9.27 -6.59 7.97
C VAL A 150 -8.51 -7.41 6.94
N THR A 151 -9.21 -7.85 5.90
CA THR A 151 -8.64 -8.58 4.77
C THR A 151 -8.94 -7.85 3.47
N ALA A 152 -7.89 -7.46 2.73
CA ALA A 152 -7.99 -6.90 1.39
C ALA A 152 -7.32 -7.85 0.40
N GLU A 153 -8.10 -8.48 -0.48
CA GLU A 153 -7.60 -9.45 -1.46
C GLU A 153 -7.79 -8.94 -2.88
N GLY A 154 -6.76 -9.00 -3.68
CA GLY A 154 -6.84 -8.68 -5.10
C GLY A 154 -7.18 -7.23 -5.43
N LEU A 155 -7.26 -6.34 -4.44
CA LEU A 155 -7.64 -4.94 -4.61
C LEU A 155 -6.73 -4.24 -5.61
N ARG A 156 -7.31 -3.40 -6.45
CA ARG A 156 -6.58 -2.60 -7.42
C ARG A 156 -6.85 -1.13 -7.16
N GLN A 157 -5.80 -0.33 -7.25
CA GLN A 157 -5.91 1.11 -7.03
C GLN A 157 -5.12 1.85 -8.12
N VAL A 158 -5.75 2.80 -8.76
CA VAL A 158 -5.13 3.68 -9.76
C VAL A 158 -5.62 5.10 -9.52
N SER A 159 -4.76 5.96 -8.98
CA SER A 159 -5.08 7.35 -8.66
C SER A 159 -3.86 8.23 -8.86
N TYR A 160 -4.08 9.51 -9.20
CA TYR A 160 -3.02 10.50 -9.41
C TYR A 160 -3.30 11.83 -8.70
N ASN A 161 -4.21 11.85 -7.75
CA ASN A 161 -4.52 13.04 -6.98
C ASN A 161 -3.57 13.20 -5.78
N TRP A 162 -3.39 14.42 -5.31
CA TRP A 162 -2.67 14.71 -4.08
C TRP A 162 -3.29 13.95 -2.91
N ASN A 163 -2.45 13.41 -2.00
CA ASN A 163 -2.91 12.58 -0.89
C ASN A 163 -3.75 11.36 -1.32
N SER A 164 -3.55 10.83 -2.52
CA SER A 164 -4.16 9.57 -2.92
C SER A 164 -3.33 8.38 -2.41
N ASP A 165 -3.14 8.32 -1.09
CA ASP A 165 -2.49 7.18 -0.44
C ASP A 165 -3.26 5.88 -0.77
N GLY A 166 -2.55 4.77 -0.87
CA GLY A 166 -3.15 3.48 -1.18
C GLY A 166 -3.86 2.87 0.01
N PHE A 167 -3.08 2.37 0.96
CA PHE A 167 -3.58 1.81 2.21
C PHE A 167 -3.08 2.63 3.40
N ASP A 168 -3.98 3.25 4.11
CA ASP A 168 -3.74 3.89 5.39
C ASP A 168 -4.27 3.01 6.53
N ILE A 169 -3.38 2.31 7.20
CA ILE A 169 -3.72 1.45 8.32
C ILE A 169 -3.46 2.24 9.61
N CYS A 170 -4.54 2.83 10.15
CA CYS A 170 -4.48 3.80 11.23
C CYS A 170 -4.83 3.19 12.58
N GLY A 171 -3.94 2.31 13.06
CA GLY A 171 -4.07 1.67 14.38
C GLY A 171 -4.96 0.43 14.40
N ARG A 172 -4.78 -0.37 15.41
CA ARG A 172 -5.28 -1.71 15.75
C ARG A 172 -4.54 -2.85 15.08
N GLU A 173 -5.17 -3.96 14.79
CA GLU A 173 -4.44 -5.21 14.57
C GLU A 173 -5.13 -6.16 13.59
N ASP A 174 -4.35 -7.14 13.14
CA ASP A 174 -4.80 -8.24 12.31
C ASP A 174 -5.30 -7.74 10.93
N VAL A 175 -4.39 -7.11 10.16
CA VAL A 175 -4.67 -6.66 8.80
C VAL A 175 -3.86 -7.48 7.80
N THR A 176 -4.52 -8.03 6.81
CA THR A 176 -3.90 -8.75 5.70
C THR A 176 -4.27 -8.11 4.37
N ILE A 177 -3.25 -7.77 3.58
CA ILE A 177 -3.38 -7.29 2.21
C ILE A 177 -2.69 -8.31 1.32
N ASP A 178 -3.42 -8.95 0.41
CA ASP A 178 -2.89 -9.99 -0.47
C ASP A 178 -3.21 -9.70 -1.93
N GLY A 179 -2.20 -9.74 -2.78
CA GLY A 179 -2.36 -9.63 -4.21
C GLY A 179 -2.84 -8.25 -4.70
N ALA A 180 -2.54 -7.16 -4.00
CA ALA A 180 -2.91 -5.82 -4.43
C ALA A 180 -2.09 -5.37 -5.66
N PHE A 181 -2.69 -4.48 -6.46
CA PHE A 181 -1.98 -3.65 -7.44
C PHE A 181 -2.26 -2.18 -7.12
N ILE A 182 -1.22 -1.40 -6.87
CA ILE A 182 -1.36 -0.01 -6.45
C ILE A 182 -0.49 0.87 -7.33
N ARG A 183 -1.11 1.85 -7.99
CA ARG A 183 -0.44 3.01 -8.53
C ARG A 183 -1.12 4.26 -8.01
N ASN A 184 -0.46 4.95 -7.11
CA ASN A 184 -0.97 6.16 -6.49
C ASN A 184 0.09 7.27 -6.54
N PHE A 185 -0.37 8.51 -6.35
CA PHE A 185 0.51 9.66 -6.29
C PHE A 185 1.26 9.69 -4.95
N ASP A 186 0.59 9.40 -3.84
CA ASP A 186 1.13 9.42 -2.48
C ASP A 186 1.47 8.00 -1.98
N ASP A 187 1.65 7.77 -0.67
CA ASP A 187 2.11 6.50 -0.09
C ASP A 187 1.28 5.29 -0.56
N ASN A 188 1.91 4.23 -1.07
CA ASN A 188 1.16 3.03 -1.46
C ASN A 188 0.62 2.26 -0.24
N ILE A 189 1.41 2.15 0.82
CA ILE A 189 0.94 1.72 2.13
C ILE A 189 1.64 2.51 3.23
N SER A 190 0.85 3.07 4.13
CA SER A 190 1.32 3.82 5.29
C SER A 190 0.68 3.29 6.57
N LEU A 191 1.52 2.89 7.52
CA LEU A 191 1.07 2.44 8.84
C LEU A 191 1.16 3.62 9.82
N LYS A 192 0.00 4.13 10.20
CA LYS A 192 -0.21 5.31 11.04
C LYS A 192 -0.94 4.91 12.33
N SER A 193 -1.19 5.87 13.23
CA SER A 193 -2.09 5.64 14.36
C SER A 193 -2.72 6.92 14.85
N PHE A 194 -4.02 6.93 14.89
CA PHE A 194 -4.84 7.97 15.54
C PHE A 194 -5.60 7.39 16.76
N GLY A 195 -4.95 6.50 17.46
CA GLY A 195 -5.42 5.82 18.67
C GLY A 195 -5.11 4.33 18.67
N GLY A 196 -4.39 3.88 19.69
CA GLY A 196 -3.99 2.49 19.89
C GLY A 196 -2.69 2.09 19.20
N HIS A 197 -2.49 0.80 19.06
CA HIS A 197 -1.27 0.21 18.48
C HIS A 197 -1.55 -0.31 17.07
N CYS A 198 -0.49 -0.54 16.29
CA CYS A 198 -0.56 -1.10 14.95
C CYS A 198 0.20 -2.44 14.96
N ARG A 199 -0.52 -3.57 14.93
CA ARG A 199 0.07 -4.90 15.15
C ARG A 199 -0.42 -5.93 14.16
N ASN A 200 0.44 -6.94 13.87
CA ASN A 200 0.10 -8.07 13.02
C ASN A 200 -0.40 -7.62 11.64
N ILE A 201 0.40 -6.80 10.96
CA ILE A 201 0.08 -6.29 9.64
C ILE A 201 0.88 -7.05 8.60
N THR A 202 0.22 -7.62 7.62
CA THR A 202 0.87 -8.32 6.51
C THR A 202 0.40 -7.76 5.17
N MET A 203 1.35 -7.35 4.34
CA MET A 203 1.10 -7.11 2.92
C MET A 203 1.94 -8.06 2.10
N LYS A 204 1.32 -8.79 1.16
CA LYS A 204 2.03 -9.80 0.37
C LYS A 204 1.54 -9.91 -1.07
N ASN A 205 2.36 -10.55 -1.93
CA ASN A 205 2.03 -10.89 -3.32
C ASN A 205 1.54 -9.69 -4.15
N SER A 206 2.08 -8.51 -3.89
CA SER A 206 1.52 -7.25 -4.38
C SER A 206 2.46 -6.55 -5.37
N VAL A 207 1.89 -5.67 -6.18
CA VAL A 207 2.60 -4.83 -7.15
C VAL A 207 2.38 -3.37 -6.80
N LEU A 208 3.46 -2.61 -6.63
CA LEU A 208 3.43 -1.24 -6.18
C LEU A 208 4.09 -0.31 -7.20
N TRP A 209 3.51 0.87 -7.35
CA TRP A 209 4.04 1.99 -8.11
C TRP A 209 3.71 3.29 -7.36
N CYS A 210 4.72 4.02 -6.92
CA CYS A 210 4.54 5.29 -6.25
C CYS A 210 5.07 6.45 -7.10
N ASP A 211 4.21 7.41 -7.41
CA ASP A 211 4.57 8.53 -8.27
C ASP A 211 5.25 9.70 -7.53
N CYS A 212 5.10 9.81 -6.17
CA CYS A 212 5.65 10.95 -5.42
C CYS A 212 6.10 10.66 -3.98
N ALA A 213 5.75 9.52 -3.39
CA ALA A 213 6.01 9.26 -1.97
C ALA A 213 6.56 7.84 -1.71
N HIS A 214 6.13 7.15 -0.66
CA HIS A 214 6.69 5.86 -0.27
C HIS A 214 5.91 4.67 -0.84
N ASN A 215 6.62 3.60 -1.12
CA ASN A 215 5.95 2.33 -1.43
C ASN A 215 5.50 1.60 -0.15
N MET A 216 6.34 1.56 0.88
CA MET A 216 6.05 0.85 2.14
C MET A 216 6.58 1.68 3.31
N LEU A 217 5.69 2.34 4.05
CA LEU A 217 6.01 3.27 5.12
C LEU A 217 5.47 2.82 6.47
N VAL A 218 6.27 2.94 7.53
CA VAL A 218 5.89 2.61 8.92
C VAL A 218 6.19 3.79 9.83
N GLY A 219 5.22 4.21 10.63
CA GLY A 219 5.40 5.04 11.81
C GLY A 219 5.24 6.55 11.66
N PRO A 220 4.84 7.14 10.53
CA PRO A 220 4.45 8.53 10.51
C PRO A 220 3.11 8.72 11.26
N GLU A 221 2.84 9.93 11.74
CA GLU A 221 1.56 10.26 12.33
C GLU A 221 1.09 9.27 13.42
N ALA A 222 1.97 8.97 14.38
CA ALA A 222 1.65 8.13 15.51
C ALA A 222 0.80 8.88 16.56
N ASP A 223 0.19 8.12 17.49
CA ASP A 223 -0.58 8.72 18.59
C ASP A 223 0.32 9.59 19.48
N ARG A 224 0.04 10.88 19.50
CA ARG A 224 0.84 11.90 20.17
C ARG A 224 0.70 11.88 21.69
N GLU A 225 -0.41 11.38 22.20
CA GLU A 225 -0.69 11.40 23.63
C GLU A 225 -0.19 10.12 24.32
N GLN A 226 -0.59 8.98 23.80
CA GLN A 226 -0.27 7.67 24.41
C GLN A 226 0.98 7.03 23.81
N GLY A 227 1.34 7.42 22.59
CA GLY A 227 2.37 6.77 21.80
C GLY A 227 1.86 5.47 21.18
N THR A 228 2.47 5.05 20.08
CA THR A 228 2.06 3.87 19.32
C THR A 228 3.15 2.80 19.35
N VAL A 229 2.76 1.56 19.50
CA VAL A 229 3.62 0.41 19.19
C VAL A 229 3.26 -0.12 17.82
N PHE A 230 4.21 -0.08 16.89
CA PHE A 230 4.15 -0.75 15.59
C PHE A 230 4.96 -2.03 15.72
N GLU A 231 4.30 -3.18 15.60
CA GLU A 231 5.00 -4.46 15.76
C GLU A 231 4.40 -5.61 14.94
N ASN A 232 5.24 -6.60 14.63
CA ASN A 232 4.86 -7.76 13.84
C ASN A 232 4.33 -7.36 12.45
N ILE A 233 5.17 -6.64 11.70
CA ILE A 233 4.83 -6.12 10.38
C ILE A 233 5.62 -6.90 9.34
N LEU A 234 4.94 -7.42 8.34
CA LEU A 234 5.53 -8.18 7.24
C LEU A 234 5.10 -7.62 5.89
N PHE A 235 6.09 -7.24 5.09
CA PHE A 235 5.96 -6.99 3.66
C PHE A 235 6.63 -8.13 2.92
N GLU A 236 5.90 -8.94 2.14
CA GLU A 236 6.45 -10.15 1.54
C GLU A 236 6.05 -10.32 0.08
N ASN A 237 7.01 -10.72 -0.75
CA ASN A 237 6.76 -11.03 -2.16
C ASN A 237 6.10 -9.86 -2.92
N ILE A 238 6.80 -8.72 -2.96
CA ILE A 238 6.30 -7.48 -3.55
C ILE A 238 7.19 -7.05 -4.71
N ASP A 239 6.58 -6.72 -5.84
CA ASP A 239 7.21 -6.06 -6.97
C ASP A 239 6.96 -4.55 -6.91
N VAL A 240 8.03 -3.76 -6.85
CA VAL A 240 7.96 -2.31 -6.93
C VAL A 240 8.39 -1.91 -8.35
N LEU A 241 7.41 -1.52 -9.18
CA LEU A 241 7.66 -1.16 -10.58
C LEU A 241 8.32 0.21 -10.70
N GLU A 242 7.94 1.16 -9.84
CA GLU A 242 8.50 2.51 -9.80
C GLU A 242 8.46 3.08 -8.38
N SER A 243 9.48 3.87 -8.04
CA SER A 243 9.51 4.67 -6.83
C SER A 243 10.10 6.04 -7.09
N ARG A 244 9.37 7.09 -6.69
CA ARG A 244 9.75 8.48 -6.88
C ARG A 244 9.38 9.30 -5.64
N GLU A 245 10.35 9.55 -4.79
CA GLU A 245 10.18 10.41 -3.62
C GLU A 245 11.23 11.53 -3.67
N TYR A 246 10.78 12.76 -3.68
CA TYR A 246 11.64 13.94 -3.84
C TYR A 246 12.03 14.60 -2.51
N CYS A 247 11.36 14.27 -1.41
CA CYS A 247 11.66 14.86 -0.12
C CYS A 247 12.82 14.14 0.56
N GLU A 248 13.99 14.77 0.64
CA GLU A 248 15.20 14.18 1.21
C GLU A 248 15.09 13.80 2.70
N THR A 249 14.16 14.39 3.44
CA THR A 249 14.01 14.15 4.87
C THR A 249 13.29 12.86 5.19
N TYR A 250 12.45 12.35 4.30
CA TYR A 250 11.64 11.16 4.51
C TYR A 250 11.38 10.37 3.23
N MET A 251 12.40 10.09 2.44
CA MET A 251 12.29 9.26 1.24
C MET A 251 12.57 7.78 1.55
N GLY A 252 12.06 6.87 0.74
CA GLY A 252 12.39 5.45 0.82
C GLY A 252 11.33 4.53 0.25
N VAL A 253 11.75 3.53 -0.53
CA VAL A 253 10.87 2.43 -0.96
C VAL A 253 10.38 1.64 0.26
N MET A 254 11.33 1.31 1.15
CA MET A 254 11.12 0.67 2.45
C MET A 254 11.52 1.68 3.52
N ALA A 255 10.55 2.27 4.22
CA ALA A 255 10.81 3.39 5.09
C ALA A 255 10.24 3.22 6.51
N ILE A 256 10.98 3.72 7.48
CA ILE A 256 10.53 3.92 8.85
C ILE A 256 10.74 5.38 9.22
N MET A 257 9.64 6.05 9.57
CA MET A 257 9.62 7.38 10.13
C MET A 257 9.20 7.30 11.61
N CYS A 258 10.17 7.20 12.51
CA CYS A 258 9.88 7.07 13.94
C CYS A 258 9.57 8.43 14.56
N ALA A 259 8.29 8.69 14.77
CA ALA A 259 7.75 9.98 15.18
C ALA A 259 6.75 9.82 16.36
N ASP A 260 6.36 10.93 17.00
CA ASP A 260 5.29 11.05 18.00
C ASP A 260 5.25 9.90 19.03
N ARG A 261 6.37 9.65 19.73
CA ARG A 261 6.51 8.61 20.76
C ARG A 261 6.39 7.16 20.26
N ALA A 262 6.42 6.93 18.95
CA ALA A 262 6.34 5.59 18.40
C ALA A 262 7.46 4.67 18.91
N ARG A 263 7.11 3.41 19.11
CA ARG A 263 8.04 2.29 19.27
C ARG A 263 7.80 1.33 18.12
N ILE A 264 8.82 1.09 17.32
CA ILE A 264 8.72 0.27 16.11
C ILE A 264 9.63 -0.93 16.26
N ARG A 265 9.07 -2.13 16.15
CA ARG A 265 9.84 -3.37 16.31
C ARG A 265 9.28 -4.54 15.49
N ASN A 266 10.15 -5.47 15.19
CA ASN A 266 9.83 -6.68 14.43
C ASN A 266 9.12 -6.35 13.11
N VAL A 267 9.83 -5.57 12.27
CA VAL A 267 9.41 -5.24 10.90
C VAL A 267 10.27 -6.01 9.92
N CYS A 268 9.68 -6.68 8.96
CA CYS A 268 10.37 -7.48 7.96
C CYS A 268 9.91 -7.13 6.55
N TRP A 269 10.86 -6.82 5.69
CA TRP A 269 10.70 -6.80 4.24
C TRP A 269 11.37 -8.04 3.66
N ARG A 270 10.60 -8.89 2.96
CA ARG A 270 11.06 -10.18 2.45
C ARG A 270 10.67 -10.38 1.00
N ASN A 271 11.59 -10.85 0.16
CA ASN A 271 11.35 -11.04 -1.27
C ASN A 271 10.82 -9.77 -1.95
N ILE A 272 11.48 -8.64 -1.77
CA ILE A 272 11.11 -7.39 -2.43
C ILE A 272 11.97 -7.21 -3.68
N ARG A 273 11.34 -6.93 -4.82
CA ARG A 273 12.00 -6.69 -6.09
C ARG A 273 11.69 -5.27 -6.55
N VAL A 274 12.70 -4.43 -6.64
CA VAL A 274 12.56 -3.04 -7.09
C VAL A 274 13.09 -2.93 -8.51
N GLU A 275 12.18 -2.75 -9.47
CA GLU A 275 12.55 -2.63 -10.88
C GLU A 275 13.13 -1.25 -11.20
N ARG A 276 12.54 -0.19 -10.64
CA ARG A 276 12.99 1.18 -10.87
C ARG A 276 12.95 2.03 -9.61
N LEU A 277 14.03 2.73 -9.36
CA LEU A 277 14.15 3.77 -8.35
C LEU A 277 14.58 5.06 -9.06
N SER A 278 13.61 5.77 -9.63
CA SER A 278 13.86 7.00 -10.38
C SER A 278 14.33 8.12 -9.47
N HIS A 279 13.78 8.20 -8.26
CA HIS A 279 14.19 9.16 -7.25
C HIS A 279 14.01 8.58 -5.84
N GLY A 280 14.74 9.15 -4.86
CA GLY A 280 14.65 8.71 -3.47
C GLY A 280 15.66 7.64 -3.08
N LYS A 281 15.35 6.85 -2.07
CA LYS A 281 16.20 5.81 -1.49
C LYS A 281 15.50 4.45 -1.50
N LEU A 282 16.30 3.39 -1.51
CA LEU A 282 15.79 2.04 -1.35
C LEU A 282 15.33 1.79 0.09
N VAL A 283 16.14 2.20 1.06
CA VAL A 283 15.84 2.08 2.49
C VAL A 283 16.10 3.41 3.18
N GLN A 284 15.13 3.85 3.99
CA GLN A 284 15.35 4.94 4.92
C GLN A 284 14.71 4.64 6.27
N ILE A 285 15.53 4.63 7.33
CA ILE A 285 15.09 4.50 8.71
C ILE A 285 15.61 5.71 9.47
N ARG A 286 14.71 6.55 9.98
CA ARG A 286 15.06 7.76 10.72
C ARG A 286 14.03 8.09 11.80
N TYR A 287 14.50 8.81 12.81
CA TYR A 287 13.64 9.56 13.71
C TYR A 287 13.38 10.92 13.08
N VAL A 288 12.12 11.31 12.97
CA VAL A 288 11.70 12.53 12.26
C VAL A 288 10.62 13.28 13.04
N THR A 289 10.45 14.55 12.70
CA THR A 289 9.34 15.39 13.15
C THR A 289 8.48 15.88 11.97
N ALA A 290 8.75 15.37 10.75
CA ALA A 290 7.86 15.61 9.62
C ALA A 290 6.48 15.00 9.92
N TYR A 291 5.43 15.80 9.78
CA TYR A 291 4.03 15.45 10.13
C TYR A 291 3.82 15.09 11.62
N ALA A 292 4.77 15.42 12.49
CA ALA A 292 4.81 15.02 13.89
C ALA A 292 5.21 16.18 14.81
N LYS A 293 4.95 16.05 16.12
CA LYS A 293 5.35 17.05 17.11
C LYS A 293 6.68 16.73 17.79
N GLU A 294 7.00 15.45 17.95
CA GLU A 294 8.23 15.02 18.60
C GLU A 294 8.81 13.76 17.91
N LEU A 295 10.05 13.45 18.21
CA LEU A 295 10.70 12.22 17.76
C LEU A 295 10.09 11.00 18.46
N GLY A 296 10.11 9.86 17.78
CA GLY A 296 9.74 8.57 18.36
C GLY A 296 10.67 8.10 19.46
N ARG A 297 10.42 6.91 20.01
CA ARG A 297 11.13 6.37 21.19
C ARG A 297 12.16 5.29 20.84
N SER A 298 11.80 4.33 19.98
CA SER A 298 12.72 3.24 19.62
C SER A 298 12.41 2.63 18.26
N VAL A 299 13.47 2.15 17.59
CA VAL A 299 13.40 1.32 16.37
C VAL A 299 14.33 0.14 16.57
N GLU A 300 13.80 -1.09 16.52
CA GLU A 300 14.56 -2.30 16.78
C GLU A 300 14.01 -3.55 16.06
N ASP A 301 14.85 -4.56 15.86
CA ASP A 301 14.50 -5.83 15.22
C ASP A 301 13.95 -5.64 13.80
N ILE A 302 14.71 -4.99 12.96
CA ILE A 302 14.36 -4.69 11.56
C ILE A 302 15.08 -5.67 10.63
N ARG A 303 14.35 -6.31 9.71
CA ARG A 303 14.90 -7.32 8.83
C ARG A 303 14.63 -7.02 7.36
N PHE A 304 15.65 -7.18 6.54
CA PHE A 304 15.59 -7.12 5.09
C PHE A 304 16.09 -8.46 4.54
N GLU A 305 15.19 -9.26 3.96
CA GLU A 305 15.48 -10.62 3.52
C GLU A 305 15.23 -10.76 2.00
N ARG A 306 16.26 -11.13 1.23
CA ARG A 306 16.17 -11.34 -0.22
C ARG A 306 15.58 -10.14 -0.97
N ILE A 307 16.22 -9.00 -0.81
CA ILE A 307 15.88 -7.77 -1.53
C ILE A 307 16.70 -7.69 -2.80
N THR A 308 16.08 -7.46 -3.95
CA THR A 308 16.76 -7.22 -5.22
C THR A 308 16.35 -5.87 -5.79
N ALA A 309 17.31 -5.12 -6.32
CA ALA A 309 17.02 -3.81 -6.89
C ALA A 309 18.00 -3.45 -8.01
N GLU A 310 17.47 -2.89 -9.09
CA GLU A 310 18.27 -2.16 -10.08
C GLU A 310 18.44 -0.74 -9.60
N LEU A 311 19.64 -0.41 -9.08
CA LEU A 311 19.86 0.84 -8.37
C LEU A 311 20.79 1.78 -9.12
N PRO A 312 20.56 3.11 -9.02
CA PRO A 312 21.49 4.11 -9.51
C PRO A 312 22.81 4.10 -8.72
N GLU A 313 23.87 4.66 -9.31
CA GLU A 313 25.17 4.83 -8.67
C GLU A 313 25.15 6.00 -7.65
N ARG A 314 24.44 5.83 -6.55
CA ARG A 314 24.37 6.80 -5.44
C ARG A 314 24.09 6.08 -4.14
N PRO A 315 24.36 6.69 -2.97
CA PRO A 315 23.92 6.14 -1.70
C PRO A 315 22.40 5.99 -1.66
N VAL A 316 21.92 4.75 -1.46
CA VAL A 316 20.48 4.43 -1.51
C VAL A 316 19.94 3.89 -0.20
N ILE A 317 20.77 3.74 0.81
CA ILE A 317 20.39 3.29 2.14
C ILE A 317 20.82 4.35 3.15
N THR A 318 19.87 4.76 4.00
CA THR A 318 20.15 5.59 5.17
C THR A 318 19.46 4.98 6.38
N ILE A 319 20.24 4.65 7.41
CA ILE A 319 19.74 4.18 8.69
C ILE A 319 20.43 5.00 9.76
N ALA A 320 19.69 5.85 10.46
CA ALA A 320 20.25 6.79 11.40
C ALA A 320 19.44 6.89 12.69
N GLY A 321 20.12 6.86 13.83
CA GLY A 321 19.60 7.30 15.11
C GLY A 321 19.46 8.81 15.16
N ALA A 322 18.82 9.33 16.21
CA ALA A 322 18.71 10.77 16.46
C ALA A 322 19.67 11.26 17.54
N ASP A 323 19.90 10.47 18.54
CA ASP A 323 20.79 10.76 19.69
C ASP A 323 21.20 9.45 20.40
N ALA A 324 21.95 9.54 21.48
CA ALA A 324 22.43 8.39 22.23
C ALA A 324 21.32 7.51 22.83
N GLY A 325 20.13 8.06 23.06
CA GLY A 325 18.96 7.34 23.58
C GLY A 325 18.01 6.85 22.48
N ARG A 326 18.17 7.30 21.26
CA ARG A 326 17.32 6.99 20.09
C ARG A 326 18.16 6.43 18.96
N THR A 327 18.70 5.24 19.17
CA THR A 327 19.46 4.48 18.18
C THR A 327 18.54 3.53 17.44
N VAL A 328 18.93 3.14 16.22
CA VAL A 328 18.30 2.03 15.49
C VAL A 328 19.03 0.76 15.85
N GLN A 329 18.35 -0.27 16.32
CA GLN A 329 18.99 -1.46 16.88
C GLN A 329 18.62 -2.75 16.14
N ARG A 330 19.59 -3.67 16.05
CA ARG A 330 19.40 -5.01 15.48
C ARG A 330 18.77 -5.00 14.08
N VAL A 331 19.39 -4.25 13.17
CA VAL A 331 19.02 -4.28 11.76
C VAL A 331 19.77 -5.40 11.07
N THR A 332 19.03 -6.30 10.43
CA THR A 332 19.60 -7.46 9.73
C THR A 332 19.37 -7.34 8.23
N PHE A 333 20.42 -7.53 7.46
CA PHE A 333 20.36 -7.74 6.02
C PHE A 333 20.73 -9.19 5.70
N ASP A 334 19.80 -9.95 5.14
CA ASP A 334 20.03 -11.28 4.62
C ASP A 334 19.70 -11.33 3.12
N GLY A 335 20.73 -11.04 2.31
CA GLY A 335 20.60 -11.03 0.86
C GLY A 335 19.95 -9.76 0.32
N LEU A 336 20.58 -8.61 0.54
CA LEU A 336 20.34 -7.42 -0.25
C LEU A 336 21.28 -7.44 -1.47
N TYR A 337 20.69 -7.40 -2.66
CA TYR A 337 21.44 -7.46 -3.92
C TYR A 337 21.28 -6.15 -4.69
N ARG A 338 22.41 -5.50 -4.94
CA ARG A 338 22.55 -4.38 -5.86
C ARG A 338 23.35 -4.86 -7.06
N GLY A 339 22.69 -5.24 -8.12
CA GLY A 339 23.36 -5.97 -9.19
C GLY A 339 24.02 -7.26 -8.66
N ILE A 340 25.33 -7.37 -8.76
CA ILE A 340 26.11 -8.52 -8.25
C ILE A 340 26.58 -8.36 -6.79
N ASN A 341 26.44 -7.18 -6.20
CA ASN A 341 26.94 -6.90 -4.86
C ASN A 341 25.92 -7.35 -3.81
N LYS A 342 26.38 -8.10 -2.82
CA LYS A 342 25.58 -8.59 -1.70
C LYS A 342 25.94 -7.86 -0.41
N VAL A 343 24.94 -7.36 0.29
CA VAL A 343 25.04 -6.85 1.66
C VAL A 343 24.38 -7.86 2.60
N SER A 344 25.10 -8.31 3.61
CA SER A 344 24.54 -9.20 4.65
C SER A 344 25.21 -8.90 5.99
N GLY A 345 24.47 -9.04 7.07
CA GLY A 345 24.97 -8.86 8.43
C GLY A 345 23.90 -8.34 9.39
N VAL A 346 24.31 -8.18 10.64
CA VAL A 346 23.50 -7.52 11.69
C VAL A 346 24.17 -6.22 12.06
N PHE A 347 23.42 -5.13 12.03
CA PHE A 347 23.92 -3.79 12.27
C PHE A 347 23.15 -3.13 13.41
N ASN A 348 23.88 -2.34 14.24
CA ASN A 348 23.30 -1.45 15.23
C ASN A 348 23.78 -0.02 14.94
N PRO A 349 23.34 0.56 13.82
CA PRO A 349 23.90 1.81 13.35
C PRO A 349 23.42 2.99 14.20
N THR A 350 24.36 3.85 14.57
CA THR A 350 24.04 5.24 14.92
C THR A 350 23.83 6.07 13.66
N ASP A 351 24.61 5.75 12.62
CA ASP A 351 24.46 6.30 11.28
C ASP A 351 25.03 5.30 10.27
N LEU A 352 24.24 4.92 9.26
CA LEU A 352 24.62 4.06 8.15
C LEU A 352 24.15 4.66 6.84
N ASN A 353 25.11 5.03 5.97
CA ASN A 353 24.87 5.46 4.60
C ASN A 353 25.61 4.55 3.63
N VAL A 354 24.91 3.82 2.75
CA VAL A 354 25.46 2.88 1.77
C VAL A 354 24.88 3.11 0.39
#